data_dd78ae242969d4f6500078506b0f3a6c
#
_entry.id   dd78ae242969d4f6500078506b0f3a6c
#
_cell.length_a   1.000
_cell.length_b   1.000
_cell.length_c   1.000
_cell.angle_alpha   90.00
_cell.angle_beta   90.00
_cell.angle_gamma   90.00
#
_symmetry.space_group_name_H-M   'P 1'
#
loop_
_entity.id
_entity.type
_entity.pdbx_description
1 polymer ?
#
loop_
_entity_poly.entity_id
_entity_poly.type
_entity_poly.pdbx_seq_one_letter_code
_entity_poly.pdbx_strand_id
1 'polypeptide(L)'
;AHNIENIWGFKEVVIAGPKDYVKYTDQYQTRSHINFDDGTITIETIAGTEPAAHLRRAIIKTLLMGDDPSSVDLYSDVDDITISKEPFLYGQVVDNTGQPIRWEGRASNFADYLLKNRLKSRSNGLRIIYSVTINMVPNHLDKRAHKYLGMVRQASRKYGVDESLILAIMQTESSFNPYAVSRSDALGLMQVVQHTAGKDVFRSQGKSGTPSRSFLFDPASNIDTGTAYLAMLNNVYLGGIDNPTSRRYAVITAYNGGAGSVLRVFSNDKIQAANIINTKTPGDVYQTLTTRHPSAESR
;
A
#
# COMPACT_ATOMS: atom_id res chain seq x y z
N ALA A 1 2.25 19.00 -5.08
CA ALA A 1 3.24 18.71 -6.12
C ALA A 1 4.07 19.94 -6.49
N HIS A 2 3.46 21.10 -6.80
CA HIS A 2 4.19 22.31 -7.21
C HIS A 2 5.21 22.82 -6.17
N ASN A 3 4.90 22.74 -4.87
CA ASN A 3 5.85 23.18 -3.84
C ASN A 3 7.09 22.30 -3.75
N ILE A 4 6.91 20.99 -3.88
CA ILE A 4 8.02 20.03 -3.81
C ILE A 4 8.95 20.17 -5.01
N GLU A 5 8.38 20.34 -6.20
CA GLU A 5 9.13 20.57 -7.43
C GLU A 5 9.99 21.84 -7.35
N ASN A 6 9.44 22.92 -6.79
CA ASN A 6 10.16 24.18 -6.61
C ASN A 6 11.31 24.05 -5.60
N ILE A 7 11.14 23.23 -4.57
CA ILE A 7 12.12 23.06 -3.49
C ILE A 7 13.20 22.06 -3.89
N TRP A 8 12.83 20.90 -4.46
CA TRP A 8 13.75 19.80 -4.77
C TRP A 8 14.27 19.80 -6.21
N GLY A 9 13.54 20.42 -7.13
CA GLY A 9 13.76 20.31 -8.58
C GLY A 9 12.94 19.20 -9.21
N PHE A 10 12.59 19.37 -10.48
CA PHE A 10 11.68 18.48 -11.23
C PHE A 10 12.10 17.00 -11.20
N LYS A 11 13.40 16.74 -11.34
CA LYS A 11 13.93 15.36 -11.38
C LYS A 11 13.97 14.66 -10.01
N GLU A 12 13.75 15.40 -8.93
CA GLU A 12 13.84 14.90 -7.56
C GLU A 12 12.47 14.74 -6.88
N VAL A 13 11.40 14.91 -7.63
CA VAL A 13 10.04 14.69 -7.08
C VAL A 13 9.81 13.20 -6.87
N VAL A 14 9.54 12.79 -5.64
CA VAL A 14 9.14 11.43 -5.29
C VAL A 14 7.64 11.38 -5.18
N ILE A 15 7.00 10.58 -6.02
CA ILE A 15 5.56 10.36 -6.01
C ILE A 15 5.30 9.02 -5.32
N ALA A 16 4.56 9.05 -4.21
CA ALA A 16 4.17 7.83 -3.51
C ALA A 16 3.13 7.03 -4.33
N GLY A 17 3.47 5.79 -4.66
CA GLY A 17 2.52 4.79 -5.09
C GLY A 17 1.95 4.01 -3.90
N PRO A 18 1.07 3.01 -4.15
CA PRO A 18 0.47 2.23 -3.05
C PRO A 18 1.47 1.42 -2.22
N LYS A 19 2.63 1.10 -2.77
CA LYS A 19 3.68 0.34 -2.08
C LYS A 19 4.73 1.23 -1.42
N ASP A 20 4.50 2.54 -1.42
CA ASP A 20 5.41 3.53 -0.86
C ASP A 20 4.78 4.27 0.33
N TYR A 21 5.64 4.70 1.22
CA TYR A 21 5.35 5.71 2.23
C TYR A 21 6.33 6.85 2.04
N VAL A 22 5.82 8.07 1.83
CA VAL A 22 6.64 9.28 1.67
C VAL A 22 6.15 10.34 2.63
N LYS A 23 7.02 10.84 3.48
CA LYS A 23 6.73 11.93 4.43
C LYS A 23 7.77 13.03 4.29
N TYR A 24 7.30 14.24 4.06
CA TYR A 24 8.12 15.44 4.07
C TYR A 24 8.03 16.15 5.41
N THR A 25 9.16 16.67 5.88
CA THR A 25 9.29 17.46 7.11
C THR A 25 10.20 18.68 6.87
N ASP A 26 10.42 19.50 7.89
CA ASP A 26 11.33 20.66 7.81
C ASP A 26 11.01 21.58 6.65
N GLN A 27 9.74 22.01 6.52
CA GLN A 27 9.27 22.85 5.41
C GLN A 27 9.58 22.22 4.03
N TYR A 28 9.32 20.93 3.91
CA TYR A 28 9.57 20.09 2.71
C TYR A 28 11.05 19.92 2.35
N GLN A 29 11.99 20.30 3.21
CA GLN A 29 13.43 20.13 2.94
C GLN A 29 13.98 18.76 3.27
N THR A 30 13.26 17.97 4.07
CA THR A 30 13.66 16.62 4.47
C THR A 30 12.53 15.65 4.10
N ARG A 31 12.90 14.46 3.62
CA ARG A 31 11.90 13.43 3.29
C ARG A 31 12.37 12.05 3.71
N SER A 32 11.37 11.25 4.12
CA SER A 32 11.51 9.82 4.38
C SER A 32 10.73 9.06 3.32
N HIS A 33 11.36 8.11 2.66
CA HIS A 33 10.74 7.27 1.65
C HIS A 33 10.95 5.80 2.02
N ILE A 34 9.85 5.10 2.29
CA ILE A 34 9.85 3.65 2.48
C ILE A 34 9.30 3.03 1.22
N ASN A 35 10.07 2.16 0.58
CA ASN A 35 9.61 1.30 -0.49
C ASN A 35 9.33 -0.09 0.11
N PHE A 36 8.05 -0.40 0.30
CA PHE A 36 7.63 -1.66 0.92
C PHE A 36 7.75 -2.86 0.00
N ASP A 37 7.86 -2.65 -1.30
CA ASP A 37 8.03 -3.72 -2.26
C ASP A 37 9.44 -4.28 -2.21
N ASP A 38 10.46 -3.43 -2.32
CA ASP A 38 11.86 -3.85 -2.29
C ASP A 38 12.49 -3.84 -0.87
N GLY A 39 11.82 -3.25 0.11
CA GLY A 39 12.32 -3.21 1.48
C GLY A 39 13.43 -2.22 1.73
N THR A 40 13.37 -1.03 1.13
CA THR A 40 14.34 0.04 1.35
C THR A 40 13.71 1.25 2.00
N ILE A 41 14.49 1.93 2.85
CA ILE A 41 14.12 3.20 3.47
C ILE A 41 15.21 4.21 3.12
N THR A 42 14.81 5.30 2.47
CA THR A 42 15.73 6.38 2.09
C THR A 42 15.33 7.66 2.80
N ILE A 43 16.24 8.21 3.57
CA ILE A 43 16.05 9.49 4.27
C ILE A 43 16.96 10.50 3.61
N GLU A 44 16.40 11.62 3.15
CA GLU A 44 17.13 12.64 2.40
C GLU A 44 16.82 14.04 2.92
N THR A 45 17.79 14.93 2.81
CA THR A 45 17.60 16.36 3.09
C THR A 45 18.37 17.23 2.12
N ILE A 46 17.78 18.36 1.76
CA ILE A 46 18.42 19.46 1.03
C ILE A 46 18.73 20.66 1.94
N ALA A 47 18.53 20.49 3.25
CA ALA A 47 18.80 21.55 4.21
C ALA A 47 20.27 22.02 4.13
N GLY A 48 20.47 23.31 3.92
CA GLY A 48 21.80 23.91 3.81
C GLY A 48 22.50 24.07 5.17
N THR A 49 21.75 24.05 6.27
CA THR A 49 22.25 24.22 7.63
C THR A 49 22.01 22.94 8.40
N GLU A 50 23.06 22.39 9.00
CA GLU A 50 23.03 21.17 9.83
C GLU A 50 22.27 20.00 9.19
N PRO A 51 22.62 19.57 7.96
CA PRO A 51 21.90 18.48 7.29
C PRO A 51 21.87 17.19 8.11
N ALA A 52 22.93 16.86 8.83
CA ALA A 52 22.98 15.68 9.68
C ALA A 52 21.93 15.69 10.80
N ALA A 53 21.66 16.85 11.39
CA ALA A 53 20.63 16.99 12.44
C ALA A 53 19.23 16.75 11.88
N HIS A 54 18.93 17.24 10.67
CA HIS A 54 17.66 17.00 10.00
C HIS A 54 17.49 15.52 9.65
N LEU A 55 18.53 14.88 9.10
CA LEU A 55 18.50 13.45 8.81
C LEU A 55 18.31 12.62 10.10
N ARG A 56 19.01 12.98 11.17
CA ARG A 56 18.90 12.25 12.44
C ARG A 56 17.47 12.24 12.96
N ARG A 57 16.82 13.40 13.01
CA ARG A 57 15.42 13.47 13.43
C ARG A 57 14.50 12.65 12.56
N ALA A 58 14.64 12.73 11.24
CA ALA A 58 13.82 11.98 10.30
C ALA A 58 14.03 10.46 10.41
N ILE A 59 15.26 10.01 10.62
CA ILE A 59 15.57 8.58 10.86
C ILE A 59 14.85 8.09 12.10
N ILE A 60 15.02 8.78 13.23
CA ILE A 60 14.40 8.39 14.51
C ILE A 60 12.88 8.34 14.39
N LYS A 61 12.27 9.36 13.80
CA LYS A 61 10.82 9.46 13.60
C LYS A 61 10.28 8.34 12.72
N THR A 62 10.97 8.03 11.63
CA THR A 62 10.58 6.95 10.72
C THR A 62 10.66 5.59 11.40
N LEU A 63 11.73 5.32 12.12
CA LEU A 63 11.92 4.05 12.84
C LEU A 63 10.92 3.81 13.96
N LEU A 64 10.42 4.90 14.58
CA LEU A 64 9.50 4.84 15.72
C LEU A 64 8.05 5.15 15.36
N MET A 65 7.73 5.37 14.08
CA MET A 65 6.36 5.70 13.69
C MET A 65 5.37 4.62 14.12
N GLY A 66 4.16 5.05 14.53
CA GLY A 66 3.11 4.16 14.96
C GLY A 66 2.48 3.38 13.81
N ASP A 67 1.61 2.43 14.16
CA ASP A 67 0.95 1.52 13.23
C ASP A 67 -0.47 1.98 12.84
N ASP A 68 -0.91 3.14 13.30
CA ASP A 68 -2.20 3.72 12.93
C ASP A 68 -2.05 4.71 11.78
N PRO A 69 -2.41 4.32 10.54
CA PRO A 69 -2.29 5.20 9.38
C PRO A 69 -3.21 6.42 9.44
N SER A 70 -4.31 6.34 10.18
CA SER A 70 -5.25 7.46 10.29
C SER A 70 -4.69 8.63 11.11
N SER A 71 -3.69 8.37 11.95
CA SER A 71 -3.01 9.38 12.77
C SER A 71 -1.85 10.08 12.05
N VAL A 72 -1.48 9.62 10.85
CA VAL A 72 -0.34 10.16 10.08
C VAL A 72 -0.85 11.11 9.01
N ASP A 73 -0.45 12.37 9.08
CA ASP A 73 -0.68 13.33 8.01
C ASP A 73 0.43 13.24 6.96
N LEU A 74 0.13 12.58 5.85
CA LEU A 74 1.07 12.39 4.73
C LEU A 74 1.14 13.61 3.79
N TYR A 75 0.24 14.58 3.94
CA TYR A 75 0.09 15.69 3.01
C TYR A 75 0.68 17.01 3.52
N SER A 76 0.98 17.07 4.80
CA SER A 76 1.62 18.23 5.43
C SER A 76 3.00 17.89 5.97
N ASP A 77 3.78 18.92 6.33
CA ASP A 77 5.07 18.78 7.00
C ASP A 77 4.95 18.78 8.53
N VAL A 78 3.72 18.63 9.04
CA VAL A 78 3.46 18.61 10.48
C VAL A 78 4.01 17.35 11.10
N ASP A 79 4.71 17.52 12.21
CA ASP A 79 5.35 16.48 12.99
C ASP A 79 4.39 15.69 13.88
N ASP A 80 3.34 15.12 13.28
CA ASP A 80 2.37 14.31 14.01
C ASP A 80 2.85 12.84 14.07
N ILE A 81 3.78 12.57 14.98
CA ILE A 81 4.12 11.19 15.29
C ILE A 81 3.49 10.81 16.62
N THR A 82 2.42 10.04 16.53
CA THR A 82 1.88 9.34 17.68
C THR A 82 2.82 8.16 17.99
N ILE A 83 3.55 8.24 19.09
CA ILE A 83 4.39 7.15 19.55
C ILE A 83 3.46 6.04 20.05
N SER A 84 3.32 4.98 19.27
CA SER A 84 2.62 3.78 19.73
C SER A 84 3.53 2.91 20.60
N LYS A 85 2.93 1.96 21.32
CA LYS A 85 3.69 1.02 22.18
C LYS A 85 4.67 0.16 21.38
N GLU A 86 4.38 -0.08 20.11
CA GLU A 86 5.23 -0.83 19.19
C GLU A 86 5.30 -0.10 17.85
N PRO A 87 6.49 0.31 17.40
CA PRO A 87 6.65 0.92 16.09
C PRO A 87 6.19 0.00 14.96
N PHE A 88 5.63 0.59 13.90
CA PHE A 88 5.21 -0.17 12.73
C PHE A 88 6.36 -1.00 12.13
N LEU A 89 7.56 -0.41 12.08
CA LEU A 89 8.74 -1.08 11.52
C LEU A 89 9.45 -2.03 12.49
N TYR A 90 8.94 -2.21 13.72
CA TYR A 90 9.53 -3.12 14.69
C TYR A 90 9.66 -4.53 14.12
N GLY A 91 10.87 -5.06 14.15
CA GLY A 91 11.20 -6.37 13.58
C GLY A 91 11.42 -6.38 12.06
N GLN A 92 11.03 -5.34 11.33
CA GLN A 92 11.29 -5.20 9.90
C GLN A 92 12.62 -4.50 9.60
N VAL A 93 13.14 -3.77 10.58
CA VAL A 93 14.46 -3.13 10.56
C VAL A 93 15.21 -3.56 11.81
N VAL A 94 16.48 -3.89 11.65
CA VAL A 94 17.39 -4.13 12.77
C VAL A 94 18.52 -3.10 12.74
N ASP A 95 19.08 -2.80 13.89
CA ASP A 95 20.24 -1.90 13.98
C ASP A 95 21.54 -2.58 13.54
N ASN A 96 22.64 -1.85 13.62
CA ASN A 96 23.97 -2.36 13.27
C ASN A 96 24.47 -3.50 14.16
N THR A 97 23.81 -3.77 15.29
CA THR A 97 24.09 -4.92 16.17
C THR A 97 23.15 -6.11 15.92
N GLY A 98 22.24 -5.99 14.95
CA GLY A 98 21.25 -7.02 14.63
C GLY A 98 20.01 -7.01 15.53
N GLN A 99 19.80 -5.98 16.33
CA GLN A 99 18.68 -5.88 17.27
C GLN A 99 17.52 -5.06 16.68
N PRO A 100 16.26 -5.48 16.92
CA PRO A 100 15.10 -4.70 16.53
C PRO A 100 15.01 -3.40 17.31
N ILE A 101 14.37 -2.39 16.72
CA ILE A 101 14.34 -1.03 17.26
C ILE A 101 12.92 -0.72 17.76
N ARG A 102 12.81 -0.52 19.09
CA ARG A 102 11.54 -0.21 19.75
C ARG A 102 11.55 1.15 20.45
N TRP A 103 12.71 1.55 20.99
CA TRP A 103 12.86 2.70 21.86
C TRP A 103 13.76 3.76 21.26
N GLU A 104 13.53 5.01 21.67
CA GLU A 104 14.27 6.18 21.17
C GLU A 104 15.79 6.04 21.35
N GLY A 105 16.25 5.48 22.46
CA GLY A 105 17.69 5.30 22.68
C GLY A 105 18.38 4.45 21.62
N ARG A 106 17.78 3.32 21.25
CA ARG A 106 18.31 2.45 20.19
C ARG A 106 18.16 3.11 18.81
N ALA A 107 17.05 3.75 18.55
CA ALA A 107 16.83 4.49 17.29
C ALA A 107 17.86 5.62 17.13
N SER A 108 18.15 6.36 18.20
CA SER A 108 19.16 7.43 18.21
C SER A 108 20.56 6.90 17.96
N ASN A 109 20.94 5.81 18.63
CA ASN A 109 22.25 5.19 18.43
C ASN A 109 22.40 4.66 17.00
N PHE A 110 21.38 4.08 16.44
CA PHE A 110 21.40 3.63 15.04
C PHE A 110 21.47 4.79 14.06
N ALA A 111 20.74 5.86 14.30
CA ALA A 111 20.84 7.09 13.50
C ALA A 111 22.27 7.64 13.50
N ASP A 112 22.91 7.72 14.66
CA ASP A 112 24.29 8.18 14.77
C ASP A 112 25.27 7.26 14.03
N TYR A 113 25.09 5.94 14.10
CA TYR A 113 25.85 4.97 13.33
C TYR A 113 25.70 5.19 11.82
N LEU A 114 24.47 5.37 11.33
CA LEU A 114 24.17 5.57 9.91
C LEU A 114 24.79 6.86 9.39
N LEU A 115 24.70 7.95 10.14
CA LEU A 115 25.27 9.24 9.75
C LEU A 115 26.80 9.20 9.72
N LYS A 116 27.43 8.42 10.60
CA LYS A 116 28.89 8.26 10.62
C LYS A 116 29.38 7.37 9.48
N ASN A 117 28.65 6.29 9.15
CA ASN A 117 29.16 5.21 8.31
C ASN A 117 28.45 5.08 6.95
N ARG A 118 27.27 5.67 6.77
CA ARG A 118 26.41 5.45 5.60
C ARG A 118 25.91 6.73 4.94
N LEU A 119 26.36 7.89 5.39
CA LEU A 119 25.98 9.17 4.81
C LEU A 119 26.55 9.30 3.41
N LYS A 120 25.67 9.64 2.47
CA LYS A 120 25.98 9.91 1.06
C LYS A 120 25.53 11.31 0.68
N SER A 121 26.13 11.87 -0.35
CA SER A 121 25.69 13.12 -0.94
C SER A 121 25.72 13.04 -2.46
N ARG A 122 24.83 13.80 -3.10
CA ARG A 122 24.82 14.02 -4.53
C ARG A 122 24.44 15.46 -4.83
N SER A 123 24.89 15.95 -5.98
CA SER A 123 24.53 17.29 -6.45
C SER A 123 23.40 17.23 -7.46
N ASN A 124 22.46 18.17 -7.33
CA ASN A 124 21.46 18.45 -8.35
C ASN A 124 21.42 19.96 -8.60
N GLY A 125 22.15 20.41 -9.60
CA GLY A 125 22.35 21.85 -9.86
C GLY A 125 23.07 22.54 -8.69
N LEU A 126 22.44 23.56 -8.11
CA LEU A 126 22.97 24.27 -6.95
C LEU A 126 22.68 23.62 -5.61
N ARG A 127 21.93 22.51 -5.62
CA ARG A 127 21.51 21.81 -4.39
C ARG A 127 22.41 20.61 -4.14
N ILE A 128 22.72 20.39 -2.85
CA ILE A 128 23.34 19.16 -2.37
C ILE A 128 22.29 18.36 -1.62
N ILE A 129 22.10 17.11 -1.99
CA ILE A 129 21.18 16.19 -1.33
C ILE A 129 22.02 15.22 -0.50
N TYR A 130 21.81 15.26 0.81
CA TYR A 130 22.40 14.30 1.74
C TYR A 130 21.41 13.17 1.98
N SER A 131 21.88 11.93 2.02
CA SER A 131 21.01 10.75 2.14
C SER A 131 21.60 9.65 2.98
N VAL A 132 20.71 8.88 3.58
CA VAL A 132 20.99 7.62 4.26
C VAL A 132 19.99 6.58 3.76
N THR A 133 20.46 5.39 3.43
CA THR A 133 19.61 4.27 3.03
C THR A 133 19.71 3.15 4.06
N ILE A 134 18.55 2.63 4.45
CA ILE A 134 18.40 1.49 5.37
C ILE A 134 17.73 0.36 4.59
N ASN A 135 18.31 -0.83 4.63
CA ASN A 135 17.68 -2.02 4.10
C ASN A 135 16.86 -2.71 5.19
N MET A 136 15.62 -3.04 4.88
CA MET A 136 14.79 -3.88 5.75
C MET A 136 15.32 -5.32 5.75
N VAL A 137 14.92 -6.10 6.74
CA VAL A 137 15.27 -7.53 6.78
C VAL A 137 14.72 -8.26 5.56
N PRO A 138 15.38 -9.35 5.09
CA PRO A 138 14.95 -10.04 3.86
C PRO A 138 13.50 -10.54 3.89
N ASN A 139 13.00 -10.97 5.06
CA ASN A 139 11.63 -11.44 5.24
C ASN A 139 10.65 -10.34 5.72
N HIS A 140 10.93 -9.08 5.38
CA HIS A 140 10.11 -7.94 5.81
C HIS A 140 8.64 -8.05 5.37
N LEU A 141 8.40 -8.60 4.16
CA LEU A 141 7.06 -8.79 3.63
C LEU A 141 6.24 -9.76 4.50
N ASP A 142 6.82 -10.89 4.85
CA ASP A 142 6.18 -11.90 5.71
C ASP A 142 5.88 -11.34 7.10
N LYS A 143 6.79 -10.55 7.64
CA LYS A 143 6.60 -9.90 8.94
C LYS A 143 5.43 -8.91 8.92
N ARG A 144 5.27 -8.14 7.84
CA ARG A 144 4.10 -7.26 7.69
C ARG A 144 2.82 -8.06 7.51
N ALA A 145 2.83 -9.08 6.66
CA ALA A 145 1.68 -9.94 6.44
C ALA A 145 1.17 -10.56 7.75
N HIS A 146 2.07 -10.98 8.62
CA HIS A 146 1.77 -11.56 9.93
C HIS A 146 0.95 -10.62 10.83
N LYS A 147 1.18 -9.32 10.74
CA LYS A 147 0.41 -8.32 11.51
C LYS A 147 -1.09 -8.38 11.24
N TYR A 148 -1.47 -8.78 10.03
CA TYR A 148 -2.85 -8.73 9.56
C TYR A 148 -3.51 -10.11 9.45
N LEU A 149 -2.77 -11.18 9.72
CA LEU A 149 -3.23 -12.56 9.51
C LEU A 149 -4.52 -12.88 10.31
N GLY A 150 -4.63 -12.41 11.55
CA GLY A 150 -5.83 -12.59 12.36
C GLY A 150 -7.06 -11.91 11.75
N MET A 151 -6.88 -10.69 11.22
CA MET A 151 -7.94 -9.94 10.55
C MET A 151 -8.36 -10.60 9.24
N VAL A 152 -7.40 -11.13 8.48
CA VAL A 152 -7.64 -11.88 7.23
C VAL A 152 -8.44 -13.15 7.52
N ARG A 153 -8.06 -13.91 8.53
CA ARG A 153 -8.78 -15.12 8.94
C ARG A 153 -10.23 -14.83 9.35
N GLN A 154 -10.44 -13.76 10.08
CA GLN A 154 -11.77 -13.32 10.49
C GLN A 154 -12.63 -12.94 9.28
N ALA A 155 -12.10 -12.15 8.36
CA ALA A 155 -12.79 -11.75 7.14
C ALA A 155 -13.06 -12.95 6.22
N SER A 156 -12.09 -13.85 6.08
CA SER A 156 -12.24 -15.10 5.32
C SER A 156 -13.43 -15.92 5.81
N ARG A 157 -13.54 -16.11 7.11
CA ARG A 157 -14.67 -16.85 7.72
C ARG A 157 -15.99 -16.11 7.55
N LYS A 158 -16.00 -14.79 7.72
CA LYS A 158 -17.20 -13.96 7.62
C LYS A 158 -17.81 -13.96 6.22
N TYR A 159 -16.99 -13.89 5.20
CA TYR A 159 -17.43 -13.72 3.81
C TYR A 159 -17.26 -14.95 2.93
N GLY A 160 -16.64 -16.02 3.43
CA GLY A 160 -16.41 -17.23 2.66
C GLY A 160 -15.40 -17.05 1.52
N VAL A 161 -14.38 -16.23 1.73
CA VAL A 161 -13.30 -15.96 0.76
C VAL A 161 -12.01 -16.61 1.25
N ASP A 162 -11.28 -17.28 0.37
CA ASP A 162 -10.02 -17.95 0.73
C ASP A 162 -9.01 -16.97 1.31
N GLU A 163 -8.38 -17.33 2.41
CA GLU A 163 -7.30 -16.54 3.03
C GLU A 163 -6.18 -16.24 2.04
N SER A 164 -5.79 -17.23 1.24
CA SER A 164 -4.74 -17.08 0.24
C SER A 164 -5.07 -16.03 -0.82
N LEU A 165 -6.33 -15.92 -1.21
CA LEU A 165 -6.77 -14.89 -2.15
C LEU A 165 -6.71 -13.51 -1.53
N ILE A 166 -7.17 -13.34 -0.30
CA ILE A 166 -7.11 -12.06 0.42
C ILE A 166 -5.66 -11.60 0.57
N LEU A 167 -4.77 -12.49 1.00
CA LEU A 167 -3.34 -12.20 1.16
C LEU A 167 -2.67 -11.84 -0.18
N ALA A 168 -3.00 -12.55 -1.25
CA ALA A 168 -2.46 -12.28 -2.59
C ALA A 168 -2.90 -10.89 -3.10
N ILE A 169 -4.15 -10.51 -2.88
CA ILE A 169 -4.67 -9.17 -3.22
C ILE A 169 -3.93 -8.10 -2.42
N MET A 170 -3.78 -8.27 -1.10
CA MET A 170 -3.07 -7.31 -0.26
C MET A 170 -1.61 -7.14 -0.69
N GLN A 171 -0.92 -8.23 -1.01
CA GLN A 171 0.46 -8.17 -1.50
C GLN A 171 0.55 -7.41 -2.83
N THR A 172 -0.32 -7.72 -3.77
CA THR A 172 -0.35 -7.09 -5.10
C THR A 172 -0.72 -5.61 -5.02
N GLU A 173 -1.71 -5.27 -4.20
CA GLU A 173 -2.25 -3.92 -4.11
C GLU A 173 -1.35 -2.95 -3.33
N SER A 174 -0.73 -3.41 -2.24
CA SER A 174 -0.05 -2.51 -1.30
C SER A 174 1.27 -3.04 -0.72
N SER A 175 1.66 -4.28 -0.99
CA SER A 175 2.75 -4.96 -0.26
C SER A 175 2.58 -4.89 1.27
N PHE A 176 1.33 -5.01 1.73
CA PHE A 176 0.92 -4.88 3.14
C PHE A 176 1.26 -3.50 3.75
N ASN A 177 1.22 -2.45 2.94
CA ASN A 177 1.36 -1.07 3.38
C ASN A 177 0.01 -0.50 3.82
N PRO A 178 -0.21 -0.26 5.13
CA PRO A 178 -1.48 0.29 5.59
C PRO A 178 -1.66 1.77 5.25
N TYR A 179 -0.60 2.46 4.87
CA TYR A 179 -0.61 3.88 4.47
C TYR A 179 -0.90 4.10 2.99
N ALA A 180 -1.16 3.04 2.24
CA ALA A 180 -1.23 3.06 0.79
C ALA A 180 -2.34 3.98 0.25
N VAL A 181 -1.98 4.83 -0.70
CA VAL A 181 -2.90 5.66 -1.48
C VAL A 181 -2.47 5.63 -2.94
N SER A 182 -3.38 5.24 -3.83
CA SER A 182 -3.12 5.28 -5.27
C SER A 182 -3.46 6.65 -5.89
N ARG A 183 -3.08 6.83 -7.15
CA ARG A 183 -3.45 8.02 -7.93
C ARG A 183 -4.97 8.16 -8.10
N SER A 184 -5.69 7.06 -8.13
CA SER A 184 -7.16 7.02 -8.22
C SER A 184 -7.84 7.05 -6.85
N ASP A 185 -7.10 7.37 -5.80
CA ASP A 185 -7.55 7.47 -4.42
C ASP A 185 -8.10 6.14 -3.85
N ALA A 186 -7.52 5.03 -4.27
CA ALA A 186 -7.70 3.75 -3.60
C ALA A 186 -6.89 3.75 -2.29
N LEU A 187 -7.48 3.27 -1.21
CA LEU A 187 -7.00 3.46 0.16
C LEU A 187 -6.65 2.16 0.86
N GLY A 188 -5.52 2.17 1.57
CA GLY A 188 -5.13 1.17 2.55
C GLY A 188 -4.71 -0.17 1.97
N LEU A 189 -4.67 -1.17 2.83
CA LEU A 189 -4.11 -2.50 2.57
C LEU A 189 -4.66 -3.20 1.33
N MET A 190 -5.98 -3.11 1.11
CA MET A 190 -6.66 -3.74 -0.03
C MET A 190 -7.04 -2.73 -1.13
N GLN A 191 -6.59 -1.49 -1.01
CA GLN A 191 -6.81 -0.45 -2.04
C GLN A 191 -8.30 -0.30 -2.39
N VAL A 192 -9.11 0.02 -1.38
CA VAL A 192 -10.54 0.23 -1.53
C VAL A 192 -10.84 1.65 -1.96
N VAL A 193 -11.62 1.82 -3.02
CA VAL A 193 -12.08 3.13 -3.51
C VAL A 193 -13.41 3.47 -2.84
N GLN A 194 -13.48 4.63 -2.16
CA GLN A 194 -14.65 5.04 -1.37
C GLN A 194 -15.96 5.02 -2.15
N HIS A 195 -15.97 5.63 -3.34
CA HIS A 195 -17.18 5.91 -4.12
C HIS A 195 -17.58 4.80 -5.09
N THR A 196 -16.79 3.74 -5.20
CA THR A 196 -17.08 2.56 -6.03
C THR A 196 -17.21 1.31 -5.15
N ALA A 197 -16.15 0.56 -4.93
CA ALA A 197 -16.18 -0.65 -4.12
C ALA A 197 -16.70 -0.39 -2.70
N GLY A 198 -16.24 0.66 -2.04
CA GLY A 198 -16.68 1.01 -0.69
C GLY A 198 -18.18 1.32 -0.63
N LYS A 199 -18.68 2.08 -1.58
CA LYS A 199 -20.12 2.40 -1.70
C LYS A 199 -20.95 1.14 -1.97
N ASP A 200 -20.50 0.28 -2.87
CA ASP A 200 -21.20 -0.96 -3.22
C ASP A 200 -21.30 -1.89 -2.00
N VAL A 201 -20.22 -2.02 -1.23
CA VAL A 201 -20.21 -2.81 0.01
C VAL A 201 -21.18 -2.22 1.03
N PHE A 202 -21.16 -0.91 1.26
CA PHE A 202 -22.10 -0.26 2.19
C PHE A 202 -23.53 -0.49 1.78
N ARG A 203 -23.86 -0.33 0.51
CA ARG A 203 -25.20 -0.59 -0.02
C ARG A 203 -25.63 -2.04 0.23
N SER A 204 -24.74 -3.00 -0.03
CA SER A 204 -25.04 -4.42 0.19
C SER A 204 -25.31 -4.76 1.66
N GLN A 205 -24.78 -3.96 2.58
CA GLN A 205 -24.97 -4.10 4.02
C GLN A 205 -26.12 -3.25 4.57
N GLY A 206 -26.89 -2.60 3.72
CA GLY A 206 -27.99 -1.72 4.12
C GLY A 206 -27.54 -0.39 4.71
N LYS A 207 -26.27 -0.01 4.53
CA LYS A 207 -25.72 1.27 4.96
C LYS A 207 -25.85 2.31 3.85
N SER A 208 -26.09 3.57 4.23
CA SER A 208 -26.13 4.70 3.30
C SER A 208 -24.76 5.35 3.17
N GLY A 209 -24.53 6.01 2.02
CA GLY A 209 -23.31 6.77 1.77
C GLY A 209 -22.10 5.91 1.42
N THR A 210 -20.94 6.43 1.75
CA THR A 210 -19.64 5.81 1.47
C THR A 210 -18.81 5.73 2.74
N PRO A 211 -17.91 4.73 2.86
CA PRO A 211 -16.98 4.70 3.99
C PRO A 211 -16.07 5.94 3.95
N SER A 212 -15.74 6.47 5.13
CA SER A 212 -14.79 7.57 5.26
C SER A 212 -13.35 7.14 4.98
N ARG A 213 -12.47 8.11 4.73
CA ARG A 213 -11.04 7.84 4.58
C ARG A 213 -10.45 7.21 5.85
N SER A 214 -10.79 7.74 7.02
CA SER A 214 -10.31 7.20 8.29
C SER A 214 -10.79 5.77 8.54
N PHE A 215 -12.02 5.45 8.16
CA PHE A 215 -12.55 4.08 8.19
C PHE A 215 -11.74 3.14 7.31
N LEU A 216 -11.43 3.55 6.08
CA LEU A 216 -10.67 2.73 5.12
C LEU A 216 -9.17 2.67 5.43
N PHE A 217 -8.63 3.60 6.20
CA PHE A 217 -7.24 3.50 6.70
C PHE A 217 -7.13 2.61 7.94
N ASP A 218 -8.23 2.32 8.63
CA ASP A 218 -8.22 1.32 9.70
C ASP A 218 -8.02 -0.08 9.10
N PRO A 219 -6.95 -0.81 9.49
CA PRO A 219 -6.64 -2.10 8.87
C PRO A 219 -7.78 -3.11 8.91
N ALA A 220 -8.43 -3.27 10.06
CA ALA A 220 -9.54 -4.23 10.20
C ALA A 220 -10.72 -3.86 9.30
N SER A 221 -11.11 -2.59 9.27
CA SER A 221 -12.20 -2.08 8.43
C SER A 221 -11.87 -2.18 6.94
N ASN A 222 -10.63 -1.93 6.56
CA ASN A 222 -10.16 -2.04 5.17
C ASN A 222 -10.23 -3.48 4.69
N ILE A 223 -9.68 -4.42 5.46
CA ILE A 223 -9.69 -5.85 5.13
C ILE A 223 -11.12 -6.40 5.07
N ASP A 224 -11.97 -6.02 6.02
CA ASP A 224 -13.39 -6.39 6.03
C ASP A 224 -14.10 -5.91 4.76
N THR A 225 -13.94 -4.65 4.41
CA THR A 225 -14.58 -4.04 3.23
C THR A 225 -14.06 -4.63 1.93
N GLY A 226 -12.74 -4.77 1.78
CA GLY A 226 -12.11 -5.36 0.60
C GLY A 226 -12.52 -6.82 0.40
N THR A 227 -12.60 -7.59 1.47
CA THR A 227 -13.04 -9.00 1.43
C THR A 227 -14.51 -9.11 1.10
N ALA A 228 -15.35 -8.24 1.67
CA ALA A 228 -16.77 -8.16 1.31
C ALA A 228 -16.94 -7.87 -0.19
N TYR A 229 -16.13 -6.99 -0.76
CA TYR A 229 -16.15 -6.69 -2.19
C TYR A 229 -15.73 -7.91 -3.03
N LEU A 230 -14.69 -8.64 -2.62
CA LEU A 230 -14.31 -9.90 -3.28
C LEU A 230 -15.46 -10.92 -3.29
N ALA A 231 -16.19 -11.04 -2.18
CA ALA A 231 -17.36 -11.91 -2.09
C ALA A 231 -18.48 -11.46 -3.03
N MET A 232 -18.73 -10.15 -3.14
CA MET A 232 -19.71 -9.60 -4.09
C MET A 232 -19.33 -9.90 -5.54
N LEU A 233 -18.05 -9.71 -5.90
CA LEU A 233 -17.55 -10.05 -7.24
C LEU A 233 -17.79 -11.53 -7.55
N ASN A 234 -17.44 -12.41 -6.63
CA ASN A 234 -17.56 -13.86 -6.83
C ASN A 234 -19.00 -14.35 -6.89
N ASN A 235 -19.85 -13.86 -5.99
CA ASN A 235 -21.19 -14.43 -5.79
C ASN A 235 -22.29 -13.70 -6.56
N VAL A 236 -22.11 -12.40 -6.85
CA VAL A 236 -23.12 -11.56 -7.48
C VAL A 236 -22.72 -11.18 -8.90
N TYR A 237 -21.67 -10.38 -9.05
CA TYR A 237 -21.33 -9.80 -10.35
C TYR A 237 -20.80 -10.82 -11.35
N LEU A 238 -20.06 -11.82 -10.89
CA LEU A 238 -19.45 -12.85 -11.72
C LEU A 238 -19.99 -14.25 -11.39
N GLY A 239 -21.10 -14.32 -10.66
CA GLY A 239 -21.73 -15.57 -10.23
C GLY A 239 -22.25 -16.42 -11.39
N GLY A 240 -22.47 -15.87 -12.58
CA GLY A 240 -22.84 -16.59 -13.78
C GLY A 240 -21.71 -17.43 -14.42
N ILE A 241 -20.48 -17.28 -13.96
CA ILE A 241 -19.34 -18.10 -14.42
C ILE A 241 -19.32 -19.39 -13.62
N ASP A 242 -19.53 -20.53 -14.29
CA ASP A 242 -19.72 -21.82 -13.61
C ASP A 242 -18.40 -22.43 -13.11
N ASN A 243 -17.33 -22.38 -13.91
CA ASN A 243 -16.04 -22.95 -13.54
C ASN A 243 -15.36 -22.13 -12.43
N PRO A 244 -15.05 -22.71 -11.26
CA PRO A 244 -14.47 -21.97 -10.13
C PRO A 244 -13.13 -21.31 -10.46
N THR A 245 -12.29 -21.94 -11.27
CA THR A 245 -10.98 -21.40 -11.67
C THR A 245 -11.15 -20.22 -12.61
N SER A 246 -12.01 -20.33 -13.61
CA SER A 246 -12.34 -19.22 -14.52
C SER A 246 -12.95 -18.04 -13.75
N ARG A 247 -13.85 -18.32 -12.79
CA ARG A 247 -14.44 -17.29 -11.94
C ARG A 247 -13.38 -16.61 -11.10
N ARG A 248 -12.45 -17.34 -10.53
CA ARG A 248 -11.36 -16.79 -9.73
C ARG A 248 -10.47 -15.83 -10.56
N TYR A 249 -10.11 -16.19 -11.78
CA TYR A 249 -9.39 -15.30 -12.69
C TYR A 249 -10.17 -14.02 -12.99
N ALA A 250 -11.47 -14.16 -13.25
CA ALA A 250 -12.34 -13.02 -13.48
C ALA A 250 -12.45 -12.11 -12.24
N VAL A 251 -12.55 -12.68 -11.04
CA VAL A 251 -12.61 -11.93 -9.77
C VAL A 251 -11.32 -11.14 -9.55
N ILE A 252 -10.16 -11.75 -9.72
CA ILE A 252 -8.86 -11.09 -9.56
C ILE A 252 -8.75 -9.92 -10.53
N THR A 253 -9.09 -10.12 -11.80
CA THR A 253 -9.06 -9.07 -12.82
C THR A 253 -10.07 -7.96 -12.51
N ALA A 254 -11.27 -8.33 -12.06
CA ALA A 254 -12.34 -7.39 -11.75
C ALA A 254 -12.07 -6.54 -10.49
N TYR A 255 -11.24 -7.03 -9.58
CA TYR A 255 -10.93 -6.29 -8.36
C TYR A 255 -10.39 -4.89 -8.66
N ASN A 256 -9.56 -4.76 -9.68
CA ASN A 256 -9.02 -3.46 -10.12
C ASN A 256 -9.89 -2.78 -11.19
N GLY A 257 -10.35 -3.54 -12.18
CA GLY A 257 -11.02 -2.99 -13.36
C GLY A 257 -12.55 -2.98 -13.30
N GLY A 258 -13.15 -3.62 -12.30
CA GLY A 258 -14.59 -3.81 -12.18
C GLY A 258 -15.11 -5.01 -12.99
N ALA A 259 -16.21 -5.61 -12.52
CA ALA A 259 -16.80 -6.79 -13.17
C ALA A 259 -17.32 -6.47 -14.57
N GLY A 260 -17.86 -5.26 -14.79
CA GLY A 260 -18.37 -4.84 -16.09
C GLY A 260 -17.28 -4.82 -17.16
N SER A 261 -16.09 -4.34 -16.86
CA SER A 261 -14.99 -4.31 -17.82
C SER A 261 -14.46 -5.70 -18.15
N VAL A 262 -14.43 -6.61 -17.16
CA VAL A 262 -14.06 -8.01 -17.36
C VAL A 262 -15.05 -8.70 -18.32
N LEU A 263 -16.33 -8.57 -18.07
CA LEU A 263 -17.36 -9.17 -18.91
C LEU A 263 -17.34 -8.61 -20.34
N ARG A 264 -17.12 -7.30 -20.50
CA ARG A 264 -17.02 -6.65 -21.83
C ARG A 264 -15.88 -7.16 -22.69
N VAL A 265 -14.85 -7.75 -22.11
CA VAL A 265 -13.79 -8.43 -22.90
C VAL A 265 -14.37 -9.55 -23.76
N PHE A 266 -15.43 -10.21 -23.29
CA PHE A 266 -16.06 -11.36 -23.97
C PHE A 266 -17.32 -10.98 -24.75
N SER A 267 -18.13 -10.06 -24.23
CA SER A 267 -19.34 -9.56 -24.90
C SER A 267 -19.83 -8.27 -24.21
N ASN A 268 -20.47 -7.39 -24.97
CA ASN A 268 -21.16 -6.21 -24.43
C ASN A 268 -22.40 -6.57 -23.60
N ASP A 269 -23.02 -7.72 -23.88
CA ASP A 269 -24.12 -8.27 -23.08
C ASP A 269 -23.55 -9.13 -21.95
N LYS A 270 -23.89 -8.79 -20.71
CA LYS A 270 -23.35 -9.46 -19.52
C LYS A 270 -23.73 -10.94 -19.43
N ILE A 271 -24.94 -11.30 -19.83
CA ILE A 271 -25.43 -12.68 -19.81
C ILE A 271 -24.68 -13.48 -20.88
N GLN A 272 -24.55 -12.95 -22.08
CA GLN A 272 -23.78 -13.58 -23.15
C GLN A 272 -22.30 -13.71 -22.78
N ALA A 273 -21.72 -12.70 -22.14
CA ALA A 273 -20.34 -12.74 -21.68
C ALA A 273 -20.10 -13.94 -20.75
N ALA A 274 -20.95 -14.14 -19.75
CA ALA A 274 -20.88 -15.29 -18.84
C ALA A 274 -21.03 -16.61 -19.61
N ASN A 275 -21.97 -16.69 -20.54
CA ASN A 275 -22.15 -17.89 -21.36
C ASN A 275 -20.94 -18.18 -22.24
N ILE A 276 -20.31 -17.17 -22.83
CA ILE A 276 -19.08 -17.34 -23.61
C ILE A 276 -17.94 -17.86 -22.73
N ILE A 277 -17.76 -17.30 -21.54
CA ILE A 277 -16.74 -17.76 -20.58
C ILE A 277 -16.99 -19.22 -20.22
N ASN A 278 -18.24 -19.61 -20.02
CA ASN A 278 -18.60 -20.99 -19.68
C ASN A 278 -18.31 -22.00 -20.79
N THR A 279 -18.14 -21.55 -22.04
CA THR A 279 -17.71 -22.42 -23.16
C THR A 279 -16.20 -22.58 -23.27
N LYS A 280 -15.41 -21.79 -22.51
CA LYS A 280 -13.96 -21.74 -22.60
C LYS A 280 -13.31 -22.54 -21.47
N THR A 281 -12.10 -23.04 -21.74
CA THR A 281 -11.25 -23.60 -20.66
C THR A 281 -10.74 -22.48 -19.74
N PRO A 282 -10.41 -22.79 -18.48
CA PRO A 282 -9.76 -21.80 -17.60
C PRO A 282 -8.50 -21.18 -18.20
N GLY A 283 -7.69 -21.96 -18.92
CA GLY A 283 -6.49 -21.48 -19.60
C GLY A 283 -6.81 -20.43 -20.67
N ASP A 284 -7.86 -20.65 -21.46
CA ASP A 284 -8.32 -19.69 -22.49
C ASP A 284 -8.86 -18.42 -21.85
N VAL A 285 -9.60 -18.53 -20.76
CA VAL A 285 -10.09 -17.36 -20.00
C VAL A 285 -8.93 -16.53 -19.47
N TYR A 286 -7.96 -17.18 -18.84
CA TYR A 286 -6.74 -16.53 -18.35
C TYR A 286 -6.01 -15.80 -19.48
N GLN A 287 -5.77 -16.47 -20.59
CA GLN A 287 -5.07 -15.87 -21.74
C GLN A 287 -5.83 -14.68 -22.30
N THR A 288 -7.15 -14.77 -22.43
CA THR A 288 -7.98 -13.67 -22.95
C THR A 288 -7.93 -12.46 -22.01
N LEU A 289 -8.05 -12.69 -20.69
CA LEU A 289 -8.00 -11.60 -19.70
C LEU A 289 -6.63 -10.92 -19.67
N THR A 290 -5.54 -11.70 -19.72
CA THR A 290 -4.18 -11.15 -19.66
C THR A 290 -3.75 -10.45 -20.94
N THR A 291 -4.38 -10.70 -22.08
CA THR A 291 -4.02 -10.09 -23.36
C THR A 291 -4.98 -8.99 -23.83
N ARG A 292 -6.27 -9.08 -23.48
CA ARG A 292 -7.33 -8.22 -24.03
C ARG A 292 -7.95 -7.24 -23.06
N HIS A 293 -7.75 -7.41 -21.75
CA HIS A 293 -8.29 -6.45 -20.79
C HIS A 293 -7.64 -5.08 -21.00
N PRO A 294 -8.41 -3.96 -21.02
CA PRO A 294 -7.87 -2.62 -21.32
C PRO A 294 -6.91 -2.10 -20.25
N SER A 295 -7.07 -2.49 -18.99
CA SER A 295 -6.19 -2.06 -17.90
C SER A 295 -4.95 -2.93 -17.79
N ALA A 296 -3.77 -2.33 -17.79
CA ALA A 296 -2.52 -3.04 -17.58
C ALA A 296 -2.43 -3.65 -16.17
N GLU A 297 -3.01 -2.97 -15.17
CA GLU A 297 -3.04 -3.46 -13.78
C GLU A 297 -3.96 -4.68 -13.60
N SER A 298 -4.99 -4.79 -14.43
CA SER A 298 -5.94 -5.91 -14.39
C SER A 298 -5.46 -7.12 -15.20
N ARG A 299 -4.51 -6.92 -16.11
CA ARG A 299 -3.87 -7.99 -16.89
C ARG A 299 -2.76 -8.65 -16.10
#